data_d7e0816532f7cbb90086eac586e128d9
#
_entry.id   d7e0816532f7cbb90086eac586e128d9
#
_cell.length_a   1.000
_cell.length_b   1.000
_cell.length_c   1.000
_cell.angle_alpha   90.00
_cell.angle_beta   90.00
_cell.angle_gamma   90.00
#
_symmetry.space_group_name_H-M   'P 1'
#
loop_
_entity.id
_entity.type
_entity.pdbx_description
1 polymer ?
#
loop_
_entity_poly.entity_id
_entity_poly.type
_entity_poly.pdbx_seq_one_letter_code
_entity_poly.pdbx_strand_id
1 'polypeptide(L)'
;MKWNLVTFADDKFLNRQKYIEEYAKSLDIGTYSYSHSWFKKQDFYKKYKNILLDKTGLGYFLWKSYIINDAINQMEDGELLFYTDVGDIFHEDLIPFVEEVIEEDSCLLMVGNSINKDWTRRDCFVYMDCDEEDYWDSNQLEAGISFWRVCDESKKIISEWLEYACDRRIISDDENVGGKDNFPSFQEHRWDQSILTNLAIKHGLSVAPQDIRSYIECNYDYWYERYANGGAPMHRPIDTLLQQKKGEMMKLYES
;
A
#
# COMPACT_ATOMS: atom_id res chain seq x y z
N MET A 1 19.03 8.53 2.32
CA MET A 1 18.21 8.29 1.09
C MET A 1 17.28 9.50 0.89
N LYS A 2 16.91 9.90 -0.34
CA LYS A 2 15.91 10.96 -0.56
C LYS A 2 14.52 10.34 -0.55
N TRP A 3 13.66 10.83 0.34
CA TRP A 3 12.30 10.32 0.53
C TRP A 3 11.28 11.16 -0.22
N ASN A 4 10.26 10.51 -0.74
CA ASN A 4 9.14 11.14 -1.40
C ASN A 4 7.84 10.48 -0.96
N LEU A 5 6.96 11.26 -0.33
CA LEU A 5 5.63 10.85 0.06
C LEU A 5 4.69 10.91 -1.14
N VAL A 6 3.97 9.83 -1.39
CA VAL A 6 2.87 9.76 -2.36
C VAL A 6 1.56 9.62 -1.62
N THR A 7 0.58 10.47 -1.91
CA THR A 7 -0.73 10.45 -1.25
C THR A 7 -1.84 10.89 -2.19
N PHE A 8 -3.08 10.49 -1.86
CA PHE A 8 -4.27 10.81 -2.65
C PHE A 8 -5.41 11.26 -1.76
N ALA A 9 -6.15 12.29 -2.20
CA ALA A 9 -7.37 12.73 -1.53
C ALA A 9 -8.52 13.00 -2.50
N ASP A 10 -9.72 12.67 -2.06
CA ASP A 10 -10.94 13.27 -2.61
C ASP A 10 -11.24 14.61 -1.89
N ASP A 11 -12.32 15.27 -2.31
CA ASP A 11 -12.68 16.59 -1.77
C ASP A 11 -12.92 16.57 -0.24
N LYS A 12 -13.25 15.42 0.36
CA LYS A 12 -13.49 15.29 1.80
C LYS A 12 -12.20 15.25 2.61
N PHE A 13 -11.13 14.76 2.00
CA PHE A 13 -9.86 14.48 2.68
C PHE A 13 -8.73 15.45 2.32
N LEU A 14 -9.00 16.51 1.53
CA LEU A 14 -7.98 17.50 1.13
C LEU A 14 -7.28 18.16 2.32
N ASN A 15 -7.98 18.43 3.41
CA ASN A 15 -7.36 19.01 4.61
C ASN A 15 -6.39 18.05 5.28
N ARG A 16 -6.70 16.75 5.29
CA ARG A 16 -5.80 15.71 5.82
C ARG A 16 -4.57 15.58 4.95
N GLN A 17 -4.74 15.56 3.62
CA GLN A 17 -3.63 15.52 2.68
C GLN A 17 -2.68 16.71 2.90
N LYS A 18 -3.22 17.91 2.99
CA LYS A 18 -2.42 19.10 3.25
C LYS A 18 -1.62 19.01 4.55
N TYR A 19 -2.24 18.47 5.60
CA TYR A 19 -1.57 18.28 6.89
C TYR A 19 -0.40 17.31 6.80
N ILE A 20 -0.59 16.14 6.16
CA ILE A 20 0.48 15.14 6.03
C ILE A 20 1.59 15.64 5.10
N GLU A 21 1.28 16.47 4.08
CA GLU A 21 2.26 17.15 3.24
C GLU A 21 3.12 18.14 4.04
N GLU A 22 2.49 18.96 4.88
CA GLU A 22 3.20 19.91 5.74
C GLU A 22 4.11 19.19 6.73
N TYR A 23 3.64 18.07 7.29
CA TYR A 23 4.43 17.22 8.17
C TYR A 23 5.61 16.59 7.43
N ALA A 24 5.39 15.98 6.27
CA ALA A 24 6.46 15.41 5.44
C ALA A 24 7.53 16.46 5.08
N LYS A 25 7.13 17.66 4.69
CA LYS A 25 8.05 18.76 4.41
C LYS A 25 8.87 19.19 5.63
N SER A 26 8.32 19.11 6.84
CA SER A 26 9.06 19.41 8.08
C SER A 26 10.18 18.40 8.36
N LEU A 27 10.11 17.22 7.75
CA LEU A 27 11.10 16.14 7.80
C LEU A 27 12.00 16.09 6.56
N ASP A 28 11.97 17.13 5.70
CA ASP A 28 12.70 17.18 4.42
C ASP A 28 12.31 16.08 3.43
N ILE A 29 11.05 15.60 3.49
CA ILE A 29 10.48 14.61 2.60
C ILE A 29 9.76 15.31 1.44
N GLY A 30 10.11 14.95 0.20
CA GLY A 30 9.41 15.41 -1.01
C GLY A 30 7.97 14.90 -1.05
N THR A 31 7.08 15.53 -1.83
CA THR A 31 5.67 15.14 -1.89
C THR A 31 5.15 15.05 -3.32
N TYR A 32 4.46 13.96 -3.64
CA TYR A 32 3.66 13.74 -4.84
C TYR A 32 2.20 13.60 -4.42
N SER A 33 1.47 14.69 -4.50
CA SER A 33 0.09 14.77 -3.98
C SER A 33 -0.90 14.78 -5.12
N TYR A 34 -1.73 13.75 -5.13
CA TYR A 34 -2.76 13.55 -6.15
C TYR A 34 -4.14 13.84 -5.59
N SER A 35 -5.02 14.43 -6.40
CA SER A 35 -6.41 14.65 -6.04
C SER A 35 -7.36 13.90 -6.98
N HIS A 36 -8.55 13.56 -6.50
CA HIS A 36 -9.57 12.96 -7.34
C HIS A 36 -9.95 13.88 -8.54
N SER A 37 -9.92 15.19 -8.35
CA SER A 37 -10.18 16.16 -9.42
C SER A 37 -9.10 16.15 -10.50
N TRP A 38 -7.82 15.96 -10.14
CA TRP A 38 -6.71 15.76 -11.08
C TRP A 38 -6.85 14.41 -11.79
N PHE A 39 -7.12 13.34 -11.05
CA PHE A 39 -7.23 11.98 -11.59
C PHE A 39 -8.33 11.86 -12.66
N LYS A 40 -9.49 12.48 -12.43
CA LYS A 40 -10.60 12.50 -13.42
C LYS A 40 -10.24 13.14 -14.77
N LYS A 41 -9.19 13.94 -14.84
CA LYS A 41 -8.74 14.57 -16.10
C LYS A 41 -7.79 13.69 -16.90
N GLN A 42 -7.25 12.62 -16.31
CA GLN A 42 -6.32 11.72 -16.96
C GLN A 42 -7.02 10.85 -18.02
N ASP A 43 -6.34 10.55 -19.12
CA ASP A 43 -6.88 9.63 -20.15
C ASP A 43 -7.08 8.22 -19.60
N PHE A 44 -6.26 7.82 -18.64
CA PHE A 44 -6.43 6.59 -17.86
C PHE A 44 -7.83 6.51 -17.22
N TYR A 45 -8.30 7.57 -16.56
CA TYR A 45 -9.63 7.60 -15.97
C TYR A 45 -10.74 7.39 -17.01
N LYS A 46 -10.59 7.98 -18.20
CA LYS A 46 -11.57 7.83 -19.29
C LYS A 46 -11.58 6.40 -19.82
N LYS A 47 -10.40 5.77 -19.95
CA LYS A 47 -10.23 4.40 -20.44
C LYS A 47 -10.87 3.37 -19.50
N TYR A 48 -10.70 3.53 -18.20
CA TYR A 48 -11.15 2.56 -17.19
C TYR A 48 -12.41 3.00 -16.43
N LYS A 49 -13.28 3.78 -17.06
CA LYS A 49 -14.55 4.24 -16.46
C LYS A 49 -15.46 3.12 -15.97
N ASN A 50 -15.42 1.96 -16.61
CA ASN A 50 -16.19 0.78 -16.21
C ASN A 50 -15.80 0.24 -14.82
N ILE A 51 -14.64 0.61 -14.31
CA ILE A 51 -14.18 0.31 -12.95
C ILE A 51 -14.31 1.57 -12.09
N LEU A 52 -13.76 2.69 -12.56
CA LEU A 52 -13.56 3.93 -11.79
C LEU A 52 -14.86 4.69 -11.44
N LEU A 53 -16.00 4.34 -12.06
CA LEU A 53 -17.31 4.88 -11.70
C LEU A 53 -17.99 4.09 -10.58
N ASP A 54 -17.43 2.96 -10.15
CA ASP A 54 -17.95 2.25 -9.00
C ASP A 54 -17.74 3.09 -7.72
N LYS A 55 -18.69 2.97 -6.78
CA LYS A 55 -18.67 3.76 -5.55
C LYS A 55 -17.67 3.23 -4.52
N THR A 56 -17.41 1.93 -4.53
CA THR A 56 -16.50 1.27 -3.62
C THR A 56 -15.09 1.80 -3.85
N GLY A 57 -14.49 2.45 -2.85
CA GLY A 57 -13.11 2.94 -2.93
C GLY A 57 -12.80 3.85 -4.13
N LEU A 58 -13.83 4.53 -4.70
CA LEU A 58 -13.69 5.31 -5.93
C LEU A 58 -13.17 4.48 -7.12
N GLY A 59 -13.75 3.29 -7.33
CA GLY A 59 -13.33 2.32 -8.34
C GLY A 59 -12.36 1.28 -7.79
N TYR A 60 -12.73 0.67 -6.66
CA TYR A 60 -11.99 -0.44 -6.03
C TYR A 60 -10.53 -0.12 -5.73
N PHE A 61 -10.22 1.16 -5.47
CA PHE A 61 -8.86 1.66 -5.24
C PHE A 61 -7.89 1.50 -6.43
N LEU A 62 -8.38 1.24 -7.65
CA LEU A 62 -7.55 1.20 -8.87
C LEU A 62 -6.65 2.44 -9.02
N TRP A 63 -7.14 3.60 -8.59
CA TRP A 63 -6.37 4.84 -8.62
C TRP A 63 -5.05 4.75 -7.83
N LYS A 64 -4.97 3.89 -6.79
CA LYS A 64 -3.78 3.76 -5.93
C LYS A 64 -2.58 3.24 -6.70
N SER A 65 -2.70 2.10 -7.36
CA SER A 65 -1.63 1.56 -8.22
C SER A 65 -1.27 2.53 -9.34
N TYR A 66 -2.25 3.27 -9.89
CA TYR A 66 -1.99 4.26 -10.93
C TYR A 66 -1.14 5.44 -10.43
N ILE A 67 -1.47 6.06 -9.31
CA ILE A 67 -0.70 7.20 -8.78
C ILE A 67 0.69 6.80 -8.28
N ILE A 68 0.83 5.61 -7.69
CA ILE A 68 2.12 5.07 -7.27
C ILE A 68 3.00 4.83 -8.51
N ASN A 69 2.43 4.24 -9.58
CA ASN A 69 3.13 4.04 -10.84
C ASN A 69 3.49 5.37 -11.52
N ASP A 70 2.61 6.37 -11.50
CA ASP A 70 2.89 7.71 -12.03
C ASP A 70 4.04 8.39 -11.27
N ALA A 71 4.02 8.32 -9.94
CA ALA A 71 5.04 8.92 -9.09
C ALA A 71 6.41 8.25 -9.24
N ILE A 72 6.49 6.92 -9.16
CA ILE A 72 7.78 6.21 -9.22
C ILE A 72 8.50 6.42 -10.56
N ASN A 73 7.76 6.60 -11.65
CA ASN A 73 8.33 6.88 -12.97
C ASN A 73 8.82 8.32 -13.14
N GLN A 74 8.54 9.22 -12.21
CA GLN A 74 9.05 10.60 -12.16
C GLN A 74 10.24 10.75 -11.22
N MET A 75 10.58 9.71 -10.46
CA MET A 75 11.67 9.72 -9.47
C MET A 75 12.97 9.17 -10.06
N GLU A 76 14.09 9.54 -9.46
CA GLU A 76 15.41 9.04 -9.81
C GLU A 76 15.70 7.71 -9.11
N ASP A 77 16.50 6.85 -9.75
CA ASP A 77 16.88 5.56 -9.16
C ASP A 77 17.63 5.75 -7.83
N GLY A 78 17.28 4.94 -6.84
CA GLY A 78 17.80 5.03 -5.48
C GLY A 78 17.03 5.97 -4.55
N GLU A 79 16.08 6.78 -5.05
CA GLU A 79 15.14 7.48 -4.16
C GLU A 79 14.16 6.50 -3.51
N LEU A 80 13.51 6.91 -2.43
CA LEU A 80 12.45 6.17 -1.77
C LEU A 80 11.09 6.79 -2.06
N LEU A 81 10.18 5.98 -2.59
CA LEU A 81 8.75 6.26 -2.62
C LEU A 81 8.10 5.69 -1.36
N PHE A 82 7.44 6.53 -0.60
CA PHE A 82 6.59 6.16 0.53
C PHE A 82 5.14 6.50 0.20
N TYR A 83 4.29 5.49 0.09
CA TYR A 83 2.85 5.68 -0.04
C TYR A 83 2.16 5.53 1.32
N THR A 84 1.24 6.43 1.66
CA THR A 84 0.31 6.27 2.77
C THR A 84 -1.05 6.86 2.44
N ASP A 85 -2.11 6.20 2.91
CA ASP A 85 -3.46 6.74 2.91
C ASP A 85 -3.51 8.00 3.79
N VAL A 86 -4.29 9.01 3.38
CA VAL A 86 -4.38 10.30 4.11
C VAL A 86 -5.05 10.20 5.48
N GLY A 87 -5.49 9.02 5.86
CA GLY A 87 -5.96 8.70 7.23
C GLY A 87 -4.85 8.28 8.17
N ASP A 88 -3.67 7.98 7.64
CA ASP A 88 -2.52 7.49 8.40
C ASP A 88 -1.50 8.60 8.63
N ILE A 89 -0.90 8.62 9.81
CA ILE A 89 0.24 9.48 10.16
C ILE A 89 1.40 8.58 10.54
N PHE A 90 2.57 8.85 9.96
CA PHE A 90 3.80 8.12 10.28
C PHE A 90 4.67 8.89 11.26
N HIS A 91 5.52 8.15 11.98
CA HIS A 91 6.48 8.70 12.93
C HIS A 91 7.86 8.85 12.27
N GLU A 92 8.61 9.92 12.60
CA GLU A 92 9.96 10.14 12.05
C GLU A 92 10.94 9.01 12.35
N ASP A 93 10.78 8.29 13.48
CA ASP A 93 11.59 7.13 13.86
C ASP A 93 11.45 5.96 12.88
N LEU A 94 10.43 5.97 12.01
CA LEU A 94 10.27 4.98 10.96
C LEU A 94 11.35 5.11 9.88
N ILE A 95 11.88 6.32 9.65
CA ILE A 95 12.83 6.62 8.58
C ILE A 95 14.09 5.75 8.67
N PRO A 96 14.88 5.76 9.79
CA PRO A 96 16.09 4.96 9.84
C PRO A 96 15.83 3.45 9.76
N PHE A 97 14.69 2.99 10.27
CA PHE A 97 14.29 1.59 10.16
C PHE A 97 14.05 1.19 8.70
N VAL A 98 13.24 1.96 7.96
CA VAL A 98 12.95 1.67 6.56
C VAL A 98 14.21 1.75 5.71
N GLU A 99 15.09 2.74 5.95
CA GLU A 99 16.35 2.88 5.21
C GLU A 99 17.25 1.65 5.38
N GLU A 100 17.38 1.12 6.60
CA GLU A 100 18.19 -0.07 6.87
C GLU A 100 17.65 -1.32 6.14
N VAL A 101 16.33 -1.49 6.12
CA VAL A 101 15.70 -2.65 5.48
C VAL A 101 15.76 -2.55 3.96
N ILE A 102 15.42 -1.37 3.42
CA ILE A 102 15.27 -1.17 1.98
C ILE A 102 16.62 -1.03 1.26
N GLU A 103 17.75 -0.96 2.01
CA GLU A 103 19.09 -0.95 1.44
C GLU A 103 19.37 -2.23 0.65
N GLU A 104 18.87 -3.38 1.14
CA GLU A 104 19.04 -4.69 0.51
C GLU A 104 17.84 -5.11 -0.37
N ASP A 105 16.67 -4.54 -0.14
CA ASP A 105 15.40 -4.90 -0.79
C ASP A 105 14.86 -3.79 -1.69
N SER A 106 14.02 -4.16 -2.68
CA SER A 106 13.35 -3.20 -3.56
C SER A 106 12.13 -2.55 -2.94
N CYS A 107 11.57 -3.15 -1.88
CA CYS A 107 10.41 -2.63 -1.16
C CYS A 107 10.32 -3.14 0.28
N LEU A 108 9.46 -2.48 1.06
CA LEU A 108 9.00 -2.94 2.35
C LEU A 108 7.49 -2.77 2.43
N LEU A 109 6.77 -3.87 2.64
CA LEU A 109 5.32 -3.92 2.71
C LEU A 109 4.87 -4.29 4.13
N MET A 110 3.64 -3.92 4.48
CA MET A 110 3.10 -4.18 5.82
C MET A 110 2.22 -5.42 5.82
N VAL A 111 2.50 -6.38 6.71
CA VAL A 111 1.66 -7.57 6.85
C VAL A 111 0.44 -7.28 7.74
N GLY A 112 -0.74 -7.74 7.30
CA GLY A 112 -1.98 -7.73 8.08
C GLY A 112 -2.20 -9.03 8.86
N ASN A 113 -3.29 -9.09 9.65
CA ASN A 113 -3.67 -10.26 10.47
C ASN A 113 -4.72 -11.16 9.80
N SER A 114 -5.11 -10.87 8.56
CA SER A 114 -6.20 -11.56 7.87
C SER A 114 -5.64 -12.60 6.92
N ILE A 115 -6.23 -13.79 6.88
CA ILE A 115 -5.86 -14.84 5.93
C ILE A 115 -6.37 -14.46 4.53
N ASN A 116 -5.51 -14.58 3.53
CA ASN A 116 -5.76 -14.05 2.19
C ASN A 116 -7.03 -14.63 1.53
N LYS A 117 -7.30 -15.94 1.64
CA LYS A 117 -8.50 -16.57 1.07
C LYS A 117 -9.82 -16.07 1.68
N ASP A 118 -9.78 -15.53 2.90
CA ASP A 118 -10.98 -15.02 3.57
C ASP A 118 -11.35 -13.63 3.06
N TRP A 119 -10.38 -12.91 2.46
CA TRP A 119 -10.51 -11.53 2.03
C TRP A 119 -10.10 -11.31 0.57
N THR A 120 -10.00 -12.40 -0.20
CA THR A 120 -9.69 -12.33 -1.63
C THR A 120 -10.68 -13.18 -2.40
N ARG A 121 -11.38 -12.56 -3.35
CA ARG A 121 -12.31 -13.22 -4.25
C ARG A 121 -11.57 -14.26 -5.12
N ARG A 122 -12.20 -15.42 -5.37
CA ARG A 122 -11.55 -16.53 -6.07
C ARG A 122 -11.01 -16.17 -7.44
N ASP A 123 -11.74 -15.34 -8.20
CA ASP A 123 -11.29 -14.89 -9.51
C ASP A 123 -9.99 -14.08 -9.45
N CYS A 124 -9.71 -13.37 -8.36
CA CYS A 124 -8.43 -12.68 -8.19
C CYS A 124 -7.26 -13.67 -8.22
N PHE A 125 -7.36 -14.80 -7.52
CA PHE A 125 -6.34 -15.86 -7.60
C PHE A 125 -6.25 -16.48 -8.98
N VAL A 126 -7.41 -16.83 -9.58
CA VAL A 126 -7.47 -17.51 -10.88
C VAL A 126 -6.86 -16.67 -12.00
N TYR A 127 -7.26 -15.40 -12.12
CA TYR A 127 -6.79 -14.53 -13.20
C TYR A 127 -5.40 -13.92 -12.97
N MET A 128 -4.87 -14.03 -11.75
CA MET A 128 -3.47 -13.69 -11.46
C MET A 128 -2.52 -14.89 -11.60
N ASP A 129 -3.04 -16.07 -11.96
CA ASP A 129 -2.28 -17.33 -12.05
C ASP A 129 -1.56 -17.68 -10.73
N CYS A 130 -2.30 -17.54 -9.62
CA CYS A 130 -1.83 -17.80 -8.27
C CYS A 130 -2.87 -18.55 -7.42
N ASP A 131 -3.69 -19.41 -8.05
CA ASP A 131 -4.75 -20.14 -7.37
C ASP A 131 -4.23 -21.43 -6.71
N GLU A 132 -3.30 -21.27 -5.77
CA GLU A 132 -2.59 -22.31 -5.03
C GLU A 132 -2.58 -22.04 -3.51
N GLU A 133 -2.28 -23.08 -2.71
CA GLU A 133 -2.37 -23.05 -1.25
C GLU A 133 -1.46 -21.99 -0.62
N ASP A 134 -0.25 -21.82 -1.13
CA ASP A 134 0.72 -20.83 -0.64
C ASP A 134 0.17 -19.39 -0.69
N TYR A 135 -0.68 -19.10 -1.69
CA TYR A 135 -1.35 -17.80 -1.79
C TYR A 135 -2.59 -17.72 -0.89
N TRP A 136 -3.37 -18.81 -0.81
CA TRP A 136 -4.63 -18.79 -0.06
C TRP A 136 -4.43 -18.67 1.44
N ASP A 137 -3.43 -19.36 1.99
CA ASP A 137 -3.17 -19.48 3.42
C ASP A 137 -2.16 -18.44 3.94
N SER A 138 -1.66 -17.58 3.05
CA SER A 138 -0.82 -16.44 3.44
C SER A 138 -1.61 -15.37 4.20
N ASN A 139 -0.91 -14.49 4.92
CA ASN A 139 -1.51 -13.28 5.48
C ASN A 139 -1.67 -12.23 4.39
N GLN A 140 -2.80 -11.49 4.41
CA GLN A 140 -2.95 -10.29 3.57
C GLN A 140 -2.01 -9.18 4.01
N LEU A 141 -1.56 -8.39 3.05
CA LEU A 141 -0.82 -7.15 3.29
C LEU A 141 -1.80 -6.00 3.54
N GLU A 142 -1.29 -4.89 4.07
CA GLU A 142 -2.01 -3.63 4.17
C GLU A 142 -1.59 -2.72 3.00
N ALA A 143 -2.48 -2.49 2.03
CA ALA A 143 -2.19 -1.61 0.90
C ALA A 143 -2.31 -0.10 1.22
N GLY A 144 -2.70 0.25 2.45
CA GLY A 144 -2.72 1.63 2.93
C GLY A 144 -1.34 2.24 3.13
N ILE A 145 -0.30 1.41 3.18
CA ILE A 145 1.09 1.83 3.42
C ILE A 145 2.04 0.94 2.62
N SER A 146 3.01 1.56 1.94
CA SER A 146 4.07 0.82 1.24
C SER A 146 5.31 1.69 1.03
N PHE A 147 6.48 1.06 1.06
CA PHE A 147 7.77 1.69 0.80
C PHE A 147 8.43 1.00 -0.39
N TRP A 148 8.97 1.79 -1.31
CA TRP A 148 9.56 1.31 -2.56
C TRP A 148 10.85 2.05 -2.86
N ARG A 149 11.97 1.34 -2.92
CA ARG A 149 13.19 1.91 -3.49
C ARG A 149 13.02 2.01 -5.00
N VAL A 150 13.26 3.16 -5.56
CA VAL A 150 13.14 3.40 -7.01
C VAL A 150 14.25 2.63 -7.73
N CYS A 151 13.86 1.58 -8.44
CA CYS A 151 14.72 0.74 -9.26
C CYS A 151 13.88 0.00 -10.31
N ASP A 152 14.52 -0.67 -11.25
CA ASP A 152 13.82 -1.40 -12.32
C ASP A 152 12.85 -2.46 -11.78
N GLU A 153 13.24 -3.15 -10.69
CA GLU A 153 12.41 -4.18 -10.08
C GLU A 153 11.13 -3.60 -9.48
N SER A 154 11.22 -2.57 -8.65
CA SER A 154 10.05 -1.92 -8.04
C SER A 154 9.13 -1.29 -9.10
N LYS A 155 9.69 -0.63 -10.11
CA LYS A 155 8.94 -0.11 -11.26
C LYS A 155 8.17 -1.21 -11.99
N LYS A 156 8.80 -2.38 -12.20
CA LYS A 156 8.17 -3.54 -12.83
C LYS A 156 7.01 -4.08 -11.99
N ILE A 157 7.20 -4.29 -10.69
CA ILE A 157 6.18 -4.82 -9.78
C ILE A 157 4.99 -3.87 -9.67
N ILE A 158 5.23 -2.56 -9.53
CA ILE A 158 4.17 -1.55 -9.48
C ILE A 158 3.41 -1.47 -10.81
N SER A 159 4.09 -1.62 -11.94
CA SER A 159 3.44 -1.69 -13.26
C SER A 159 2.56 -2.95 -13.38
N GLU A 160 3.01 -4.10 -12.88
CA GLU A 160 2.24 -5.34 -12.85
C GLU A 160 1.02 -5.20 -11.92
N TRP A 161 1.16 -4.54 -10.76
CA TRP A 161 0.03 -4.22 -9.88
C TRP A 161 -1.04 -3.40 -10.60
N LEU A 162 -0.62 -2.35 -11.33
CA LEU A 162 -1.53 -1.54 -12.13
C LEU A 162 -2.20 -2.34 -13.24
N GLU A 163 -1.48 -3.22 -13.91
CA GLU A 163 -2.02 -4.07 -14.97
C GLU A 163 -3.13 -4.99 -14.45
N TYR A 164 -2.91 -5.72 -13.36
CA TYR A 164 -3.93 -6.56 -12.73
C TYR A 164 -5.11 -5.74 -12.20
N ALA A 165 -4.85 -4.57 -11.61
CA ALA A 165 -5.92 -3.70 -11.12
C ALA A 165 -6.80 -3.13 -12.24
N CYS A 166 -6.32 -3.09 -13.48
CA CYS A 166 -7.10 -2.70 -14.66
C CYS A 166 -8.06 -3.79 -15.16
N ASP A 167 -7.96 -5.02 -14.66
CA ASP A 167 -8.88 -6.11 -15.01
C ASP A 167 -10.05 -6.16 -14.00
N ARG A 168 -11.25 -5.86 -14.49
CA ARG A 168 -12.46 -5.85 -13.65
C ARG A 168 -12.73 -7.22 -13.01
N ARG A 169 -12.36 -8.33 -13.67
CA ARG A 169 -12.50 -9.69 -13.12
C ARG A 169 -11.65 -9.91 -11.88
N ILE A 170 -10.56 -9.17 -11.74
CA ILE A 170 -9.60 -9.27 -10.63
C ILE A 170 -9.97 -8.34 -9.49
N ILE A 171 -10.23 -7.05 -9.82
CA ILE A 171 -10.35 -5.99 -8.80
C ILE A 171 -11.76 -5.78 -8.26
N SER A 172 -12.82 -6.18 -8.98
CA SER A 172 -14.20 -5.84 -8.58
C SER A 172 -14.83 -6.82 -7.60
N ASP A 173 -16.02 -6.46 -7.10
CA ASP A 173 -16.91 -7.31 -6.31
C ASP A 173 -17.90 -8.11 -7.18
N ASP A 174 -17.70 -8.15 -8.51
CA ASP A 174 -18.59 -8.87 -9.41
C ASP A 174 -18.59 -10.39 -9.08
N GLU A 175 -19.59 -11.12 -9.55
CA GLU A 175 -19.64 -12.57 -9.40
C GLU A 175 -18.43 -13.24 -10.08
N ASN A 176 -17.99 -14.38 -9.53
CA ASN A 176 -16.90 -15.14 -10.13
C ASN A 176 -17.30 -15.69 -11.51
N VAL A 177 -16.42 -15.50 -12.48
CA VAL A 177 -16.57 -16.00 -13.87
C VAL A 177 -15.46 -16.97 -14.27
N GLY A 178 -14.45 -17.17 -13.40
CA GLY A 178 -13.33 -18.09 -13.59
C GLY A 178 -13.68 -19.56 -13.33
N GLY A 179 -14.96 -19.90 -13.11
CA GLY A 179 -15.45 -21.27 -12.94
C GLY A 179 -15.18 -21.88 -11.57
N LYS A 180 -14.79 -21.09 -10.58
CA LYS A 180 -14.56 -21.52 -9.20
C LYS A 180 -15.32 -20.63 -8.23
N ASP A 181 -15.94 -21.25 -7.21
CA ASP A 181 -16.59 -20.52 -6.12
C ASP A 181 -15.56 -19.94 -5.14
N ASN A 182 -15.96 -18.90 -4.40
CA ASN A 182 -15.18 -18.42 -3.27
C ASN A 182 -15.01 -19.50 -2.20
N PHE A 183 -13.96 -19.40 -1.41
CA PHE A 183 -13.76 -20.30 -0.27
C PHE A 183 -14.92 -20.17 0.73
N PRO A 184 -15.28 -21.25 1.46
CA PRO A 184 -16.36 -21.19 2.45
C PRO A 184 -16.16 -20.15 3.56
N SER A 185 -14.92 -19.77 3.82
CA SER A 185 -14.52 -18.77 4.80
C SER A 185 -14.48 -17.33 4.26
N PHE A 186 -14.70 -17.13 2.96
CA PHE A 186 -14.66 -15.84 2.31
C PHE A 186 -15.65 -14.84 2.93
N GLN A 187 -15.14 -13.66 3.29
CA GLN A 187 -15.91 -12.55 3.89
C GLN A 187 -16.26 -11.48 2.86
N GLU A 188 -15.21 -10.84 2.30
CA GLU A 188 -15.31 -9.82 1.26
C GLU A 188 -14.00 -9.72 0.48
N HIS A 189 -14.03 -9.09 -0.68
CA HIS A 189 -12.81 -8.82 -1.45
C HIS A 189 -12.13 -7.54 -0.97
N ARG A 190 -10.78 -7.54 -0.96
CA ARG A 190 -9.97 -6.37 -0.57
C ARG A 190 -9.26 -5.72 -1.75
N TRP A 191 -9.80 -5.89 -2.93
CA TRP A 191 -9.50 -5.17 -4.18
C TRP A 191 -7.99 -5.05 -4.48
N ASP A 192 -7.49 -3.83 -4.49
CA ASP A 192 -6.07 -3.49 -4.71
C ASP A 192 -5.13 -4.16 -3.71
N GLN A 193 -5.55 -4.33 -2.46
CA GLN A 193 -4.81 -5.01 -1.41
C GLN A 193 -4.64 -6.50 -1.68
N SER A 194 -5.69 -7.17 -2.17
CA SER A 194 -5.63 -8.59 -2.56
C SER A 194 -4.65 -8.80 -3.73
N ILE A 195 -4.64 -7.88 -4.69
CA ILE A 195 -3.69 -7.92 -5.81
C ILE A 195 -2.26 -7.74 -5.31
N LEU A 196 -2.01 -6.72 -4.47
CA LEU A 196 -0.68 -6.45 -3.91
C LEU A 196 -0.18 -7.64 -3.08
N THR A 197 -1.05 -8.28 -2.28
CA THR A 197 -0.72 -9.48 -1.51
C THR A 197 -0.24 -10.61 -2.41
N ASN A 198 -1.01 -10.93 -3.46
CA ASN A 198 -0.64 -11.99 -4.39
C ASN A 198 0.67 -11.69 -5.13
N LEU A 199 0.90 -10.43 -5.52
CA LEU A 199 2.16 -10.01 -6.14
C LEU A 199 3.35 -10.13 -5.18
N ALA A 200 3.16 -9.77 -3.92
CA ALA A 200 4.22 -9.87 -2.94
C ALA A 200 4.68 -11.32 -2.73
N ILE A 201 3.75 -12.27 -2.70
CA ILE A 201 4.07 -13.70 -2.64
C ILE A 201 4.77 -14.13 -3.94
N LYS A 202 4.19 -13.80 -5.09
CA LYS A 202 4.70 -14.16 -6.41
C LYS A 202 6.15 -13.71 -6.64
N HIS A 203 6.53 -12.55 -6.12
CA HIS A 203 7.86 -11.98 -6.25
C HIS A 203 8.76 -12.16 -5.01
N GLY A 204 8.28 -12.80 -3.94
CA GLY A 204 9.02 -12.99 -2.70
C GLY A 204 9.45 -11.67 -2.06
N LEU A 205 8.52 -10.70 -2.00
CA LEU A 205 8.82 -9.35 -1.52
C LEU A 205 8.95 -9.31 0.02
N SER A 206 9.76 -8.39 0.50
CA SER A 206 9.97 -8.19 1.93
C SER A 206 8.76 -7.55 2.61
N VAL A 207 8.41 -8.09 3.77
CA VAL A 207 7.30 -7.60 4.60
C VAL A 207 7.77 -7.23 5.98
N ALA A 208 7.23 -6.12 6.47
CA ALA A 208 7.47 -5.67 7.83
C ALA A 208 6.60 -6.44 8.83
N PRO A 209 7.16 -6.80 9.99
CA PRO A 209 6.36 -7.31 11.11
C PRO A 209 5.31 -6.30 11.57
N GLN A 210 4.19 -6.82 12.10
CA GLN A 210 3.02 -5.99 12.49
C GLN A 210 3.28 -4.90 13.52
N ASP A 211 4.26 -5.07 14.40
CA ASP A 211 4.55 -4.08 15.43
C ASP A 211 5.17 -2.79 14.87
N ILE A 212 5.69 -2.79 13.63
CA ILE A 212 6.01 -1.55 12.90
C ILE A 212 4.77 -0.70 12.68
N ARG A 213 3.60 -1.31 12.61
CA ARG A 213 2.32 -0.60 12.57
C ARG A 213 2.16 0.39 13.74
N SER A 214 2.83 0.16 14.88
CA SER A 214 2.81 1.09 16.01
C SER A 214 3.46 2.45 15.73
N TYR A 215 4.27 2.58 14.66
CA TYR A 215 4.85 3.84 14.17
C TYR A 215 4.01 4.53 13.12
N ILE A 216 2.88 3.91 12.76
CA ILE A 216 1.97 4.40 11.74
C ILE A 216 0.57 4.35 12.34
N GLU A 217 -0.04 5.49 12.55
CA GLU A 217 -1.32 5.56 13.24
C GLU A 217 -2.47 5.90 12.31
N CYS A 218 -3.51 5.07 12.35
CA CYS A 218 -4.72 5.17 11.54
C CYS A 218 -5.78 6.12 12.12
N ASN A 219 -5.48 6.95 13.10
CA ASN A 219 -6.48 7.81 13.74
C ASN A 219 -6.12 9.28 13.60
N TYR A 220 -6.30 9.81 12.39
CA TYR A 220 -6.04 11.20 12.05
C TYR A 220 -6.67 12.19 13.05
N ASP A 221 -7.93 12.00 13.45
CA ASP A 221 -8.64 12.96 14.30
C ASP A 221 -8.01 13.03 15.71
N TYR A 222 -7.63 11.89 16.27
CA TYR A 222 -6.92 11.80 17.54
C TYR A 222 -5.54 12.47 17.48
N TRP A 223 -4.80 12.25 16.40
CA TRP A 223 -3.45 12.78 16.22
C TRP A 223 -3.46 14.25 15.87
N TYR A 224 -4.38 14.68 15.00
CA TYR A 224 -4.54 16.09 14.68
C TYR A 224 -4.84 16.91 15.96
N GLU A 225 -5.75 16.47 16.81
CA GLU A 225 -6.04 17.12 18.09
C GLU A 225 -4.82 17.12 19.02
N ARG A 226 -4.07 16.01 19.08
CA ARG A 226 -2.90 15.87 19.94
C ARG A 226 -1.74 16.77 19.46
N TYR A 227 -1.44 16.79 18.16
CA TYR A 227 -0.40 17.66 17.60
C TYR A 227 -0.79 19.13 17.65
N ALA A 228 -2.03 19.47 17.35
CA ALA A 228 -2.54 20.84 17.47
C ALA A 228 -2.43 21.38 18.91
N ASN A 229 -2.47 20.49 19.91
CA ASN A 229 -2.33 20.82 21.33
C ASN A 229 -0.89 20.62 21.88
N GLY A 230 0.10 20.40 21.04
CA GLY A 230 1.52 20.29 21.41
C GLY A 230 1.90 18.98 22.11
N GLY A 231 1.11 17.92 21.95
CA GLY A 231 1.42 16.59 22.48
C GLY A 231 2.41 15.87 21.57
N ALA A 232 3.47 15.26 22.14
CA ALA A 232 4.39 14.40 21.42
C ALA A 232 3.76 13.01 21.14
N PRO A 233 4.13 12.32 20.02
CA PRO A 233 3.70 10.96 19.75
C PRO A 233 4.15 9.98 20.85
N MET A 234 3.43 8.87 21.01
CA MET A 234 3.89 7.80 21.90
C MET A 234 5.00 7.01 21.23
N HIS A 235 6.20 7.06 21.78
CA HIS A 235 7.37 6.37 21.25
C HIS A 235 7.67 5.05 21.94
N ARG A 236 8.06 4.05 21.14
CA ARG A 236 9.05 3.06 21.59
C ARG A 236 10.37 3.41 20.88
N PRO A 237 11.54 3.38 21.56
CA PRO A 237 12.81 3.63 20.90
C PRO A 237 13.02 2.64 19.75
N ILE A 238 13.29 3.13 18.55
CA ILE A 238 13.46 2.31 17.35
C ILE A 238 14.65 1.34 17.47
N ASP A 239 15.68 1.73 18.23
CA ASP A 239 16.83 0.88 18.52
C ASP A 239 16.43 -0.45 19.17
N THR A 240 15.41 -0.45 20.03
CA THR A 240 14.88 -1.67 20.65
C THR A 240 14.15 -2.54 19.63
N LEU A 241 13.47 -1.95 18.67
CA LEU A 241 12.79 -2.63 17.57
C LEU A 241 13.78 -3.20 16.55
N LEU A 242 14.78 -2.42 16.16
CA LEU A 242 15.83 -2.85 15.25
C LEU A 242 16.63 -4.03 15.81
N GLN A 243 16.95 -4.02 17.12
CA GLN A 243 17.66 -5.13 17.77
C GLN A 243 16.80 -6.39 17.90
N GLN A 244 15.50 -6.26 18.16
CA GLN A 244 14.60 -7.41 18.25
C GLN A 244 14.30 -8.02 16.87
N LYS A 245 14.44 -7.27 15.78
CA LYS A 245 13.88 -7.60 14.47
C LYS A 245 14.86 -7.79 13.33
N LYS A 246 16.17 -7.59 13.53
CA LYS A 246 17.18 -8.02 12.53
C LYS A 246 17.10 -9.51 12.14
N GLY A 247 16.31 -10.32 12.87
CA GLY A 247 16.06 -11.73 12.61
C GLY A 247 14.63 -12.06 12.19
N GLU A 248 13.70 -11.09 12.19
CA GLU A 248 12.27 -11.35 12.01
C GLU A 248 11.69 -10.76 10.69
N MET A 249 12.53 -10.19 9.84
CA MET A 249 12.09 -9.79 8.49
C MET A 249 11.72 -11.05 7.72
N MET A 250 10.42 -11.21 7.46
CA MET A 250 9.90 -12.36 6.74
C MET A 250 9.83 -12.05 5.24
N LYS A 251 10.33 -12.97 4.42
CA LYS A 251 9.83 -13.10 3.05
C LYS A 251 8.56 -13.94 3.12
N LEU A 252 7.51 -13.54 2.43
CA LEU A 252 6.21 -14.25 2.45
C LEU A 252 6.32 -15.74 2.04
N TYR A 253 7.43 -16.14 1.40
CA TYR A 253 7.73 -17.51 0.97
C TYR A 253 8.56 -18.34 1.97
N GLU A 254 9.02 -17.78 3.09
CA GLU A 254 9.90 -18.50 4.04
C GLU A 254 9.16 -19.00 5.29
N SER A 255 7.82 -18.93 5.29
CA SER A 255 7.00 -19.40 6.42
C SER A 255 6.31 -20.71 6.13
#